data_5cd303b42b723ef1e30199b46ef26d8d
#
_entry.id   5cd303b42b723ef1e30199b46ef26d8d
#
_cell.length_a   1.000
_cell.length_b   1.000
_cell.length_c   1.000
_cell.angle_alpha   90.00
_cell.angle_beta   90.00
_cell.angle_gamma   90.00
#
_symmetry.space_group_name_H-M   'P 1'
#
loop_
_entity.id
_entity.type
_entity.pdbx_description
1 polymer ?
#
loop_
_entity_poly.entity_id
_entity_poly.type
_entity_poly.pdbx_seq_one_letter_code
_entity_poly.pdbx_strand_id
1 'polypeptide(L)'
;MRCYKCFRPKEFCLCSFATPQIDAGVKFIFLMHPKEAKRQRTGTGRLAHICLANSEILQGLEFSQNTRLFDLLGDEKFLPVLMYPGNDAWNVNDENFVKLLLPKNSEENKNEKNSASAISTRKTLMPIIIDATWFCSRKIIEHNEFLLRLPKLSFAKNYSSIFTFKHEPRPECVSTIETCYYLIKELQAAKIVAQNVDAEPLMTIFKKLISDQLRAENERVQGLRPSTHGYDWKYNKIREIPNF
;
A
#
# COMPACT_ATOMS: atom_id res chain seq x y z
N MET A 1 11.38 5.35 -24.27
CA MET A 1 11.49 4.03 -23.62
C MET A 1 11.03 4.14 -22.17
N ARG A 2 10.29 3.14 -21.62
CA ARG A 2 9.82 3.14 -20.22
C ARG A 2 10.64 2.19 -19.36
N CYS A 3 10.74 2.50 -18.06
CA CYS A 3 11.30 1.58 -17.07
C CYS A 3 10.32 0.42 -16.85
N TYR A 4 10.82 -0.81 -16.90
CA TYR A 4 9.98 -2.01 -16.72
C TYR A 4 9.58 -2.27 -15.24
N LYS A 5 10.25 -1.62 -14.27
CA LYS A 5 9.92 -1.73 -12.85
C LYS A 5 8.85 -0.72 -12.44
N CYS A 6 9.12 0.59 -12.57
CA CYS A 6 8.17 1.64 -12.15
C CYS A 6 7.22 2.10 -13.27
N PHE A 7 7.38 1.62 -14.51
CA PHE A 7 6.59 1.94 -15.71
C PHE A 7 6.60 3.43 -16.11
N ARG A 8 7.46 4.25 -15.51
CA ARG A 8 7.66 5.65 -15.86
C ARG A 8 8.61 5.77 -17.06
N PRO A 9 8.58 6.89 -17.81
CA PRO A 9 9.64 7.20 -18.79
C PRO A 9 11.01 7.08 -18.12
N LYS A 10 12.04 6.63 -18.83
CA LYS A 10 13.38 6.43 -18.23
C LYS A 10 13.95 7.69 -17.60
N GLU A 11 13.71 8.85 -18.22
CA GLU A 11 14.10 10.17 -17.74
C GLU A 11 13.47 10.56 -16.39
N PHE A 12 12.28 9.98 -16.08
CA PHE A 12 11.54 10.17 -14.83
C PHE A 12 11.49 8.90 -13.99
N CYS A 13 12.46 8.02 -14.16
CA CYS A 13 12.52 6.78 -13.40
C CYS A 13 12.82 7.08 -11.92
N LEU A 14 12.04 6.46 -11.04
CA LEU A 14 12.14 6.66 -9.59
C LEU A 14 12.77 5.46 -8.86
N CYS A 15 13.22 4.43 -9.57
CA CYS A 15 13.72 3.20 -8.94
C CYS A 15 14.96 3.41 -8.07
N SER A 16 15.79 4.41 -8.37
CA SER A 16 16.98 4.75 -7.56
C SER A 16 16.62 5.21 -6.14
N PHE A 17 15.43 5.78 -5.95
CA PHE A 17 14.93 6.20 -4.63
C PHE A 17 14.36 5.05 -3.80
N ALA A 18 14.21 3.87 -4.40
CA ALA A 18 13.66 2.66 -3.74
C ALA A 18 14.75 1.67 -3.31
N THR A 19 16.01 2.10 -3.24
CA THR A 19 17.14 1.22 -2.91
C THR A 19 17.90 1.79 -1.71
N PRO A 20 18.17 0.99 -0.65
CA PRO A 20 17.74 -0.41 -0.48
C PRO A 20 16.22 -0.55 -0.27
N GLN A 21 15.67 -1.72 -0.57
CA GLN A 21 14.27 -1.99 -0.29
C GLN A 21 14.02 -2.14 1.22
N ILE A 22 12.82 -1.74 1.64
CA ILE A 22 12.37 -1.79 3.03
C ILE A 22 11.92 -3.22 3.35
N ASP A 23 12.57 -3.87 4.30
CA ASP A 23 12.09 -5.11 4.91
C ASP A 23 11.47 -4.78 6.27
N ALA A 24 10.15 -4.77 6.31
CA ALA A 24 9.39 -4.52 7.53
C ALA A 24 8.94 -5.82 8.24
N GLY A 25 9.35 -6.99 7.75
CA GLY A 25 8.83 -8.28 8.23
C GLY A 25 7.31 -8.44 7.98
N VAL A 26 6.76 -7.71 7.01
CA VAL A 26 5.34 -7.68 6.63
C VAL A 26 5.23 -8.05 5.16
N LYS A 27 4.26 -8.89 4.79
CA LYS A 27 4.00 -9.29 3.40
C LYS A 27 2.88 -8.43 2.82
N PHE A 28 3.19 -7.47 1.96
CA PHE A 28 2.20 -6.58 1.34
C PHE A 28 1.62 -7.19 0.06
N ILE A 29 0.29 -7.26 -0.05
CA ILE A 29 -0.41 -7.70 -1.26
C ILE A 29 -1.21 -6.52 -1.82
N PHE A 30 -0.95 -6.17 -3.09
CA PHE A 30 -1.67 -5.12 -3.80
C PHE A 30 -2.65 -5.75 -4.79
N LEU A 31 -3.96 -5.59 -4.56
CA LEU A 31 -4.98 -5.93 -5.53
C LEU A 31 -5.17 -4.74 -6.48
N MET A 32 -4.45 -4.77 -7.59
CA MET A 32 -4.37 -3.64 -8.50
C MET A 32 -5.44 -3.73 -9.60
N HIS A 33 -6.29 -2.70 -9.67
CA HIS A 33 -7.26 -2.59 -10.74
C HIS A 33 -6.59 -2.46 -12.12
N PRO A 34 -7.10 -3.09 -13.21
CA PRO A 34 -6.48 -3.04 -14.53
C PRO A 34 -6.26 -1.63 -15.11
N LYS A 35 -7.08 -0.64 -14.71
CA LYS A 35 -6.89 0.76 -15.11
C LYS A 35 -5.64 1.37 -14.49
N GLU A 36 -5.34 1.05 -13.21
CA GLU A 36 -4.10 1.48 -12.55
C GLU A 36 -2.88 0.85 -13.23
N ALA A 37 -2.97 -0.44 -13.56
CA ALA A 37 -1.90 -1.17 -14.23
C ALA A 37 -1.52 -0.59 -15.60
N LYS A 38 -2.51 -0.16 -16.40
CA LYS A 38 -2.30 0.20 -17.80
C LYS A 38 -2.15 1.70 -18.07
N ARG A 39 -2.80 2.56 -17.30
CA ARG A 39 -2.99 3.99 -17.65
C ARG A 39 -2.50 5.00 -16.63
N GLN A 40 -2.31 4.60 -15.38
CA GLN A 40 -1.95 5.55 -14.32
C GLN A 40 -0.46 5.84 -14.28
N ARG A 41 -0.07 7.03 -14.76
CA ARG A 41 1.30 7.55 -14.62
C ARG A 41 1.66 7.90 -13.18
N THR A 42 0.65 8.17 -12.36
CA THR A 42 0.74 8.59 -10.96
C THR A 42 0.29 7.49 -10.00
N GLY A 43 0.23 6.23 -10.46
CA GLY A 43 -0.13 5.07 -9.64
C GLY A 43 0.90 4.86 -8.52
N THR A 44 0.43 4.83 -7.28
CA THR A 44 1.29 4.73 -6.09
C THR A 44 1.57 3.30 -5.66
N GLY A 45 0.71 2.34 -6.03
CA GLY A 45 0.90 0.93 -5.68
C GLY A 45 2.18 0.31 -6.27
N ARG A 46 2.54 0.65 -7.51
CA ARG A 46 3.81 0.19 -8.09
C ARG A 46 5.02 0.80 -7.41
N LEU A 47 4.93 2.07 -6.99
CA LEU A 47 6.01 2.72 -6.28
C LEU A 47 6.17 2.12 -4.88
N ALA A 48 5.08 1.83 -4.18
CA ALA A 48 5.12 1.09 -2.93
C ALA A 48 5.77 -0.28 -3.11
N HIS A 49 5.37 -1.02 -4.17
CA HIS A 49 5.91 -2.34 -4.47
C HIS A 49 7.44 -2.33 -4.69
N ILE A 50 7.98 -1.36 -5.43
CA ILE A 50 9.43 -1.31 -5.65
C ILE A 50 10.21 -0.89 -4.40
N CYS A 51 9.57 -0.21 -3.44
CA CYS A 51 10.18 0.16 -2.15
C CYS A 51 10.18 -1.00 -1.14
N LEU A 52 9.21 -1.91 -1.22
CA LEU A 52 8.98 -2.96 -0.22
C LEU A 52 9.58 -4.28 -0.68
N ALA A 53 10.50 -4.84 0.11
CA ALA A 53 11.20 -6.09 -0.22
C ALA A 53 10.23 -7.28 -0.33
N ASN A 54 9.24 -7.33 0.57
CA ASN A 54 8.28 -8.43 0.63
C ASN A 54 6.87 -7.96 0.21
N SER A 55 6.69 -7.76 -1.09
CA SER A 55 5.41 -7.32 -1.64
C SER A 55 5.09 -8.01 -2.97
N GLU A 56 3.80 -8.08 -3.30
CA GLU A 56 3.28 -8.67 -4.54
C GLU A 56 2.14 -7.83 -5.11
N ILE A 57 2.09 -7.72 -6.45
CA ILE A 57 0.97 -7.10 -7.17
C ILE A 57 0.19 -8.18 -7.90
N LEU A 58 -1.09 -8.31 -7.56
CA LEU A 58 -2.05 -9.13 -8.27
C LEU A 58 -2.97 -8.20 -9.06
N GLN A 59 -2.99 -8.35 -10.39
CA GLN A 59 -3.80 -7.50 -11.27
C GLN A 59 -5.11 -8.18 -11.63
N GLY A 60 -6.21 -7.48 -11.43
CA GLY A 60 -7.52 -8.01 -11.78
C GLY A 60 -8.66 -7.11 -11.34
N LEU A 61 -9.87 -7.46 -11.74
CA LEU A 61 -11.12 -6.94 -11.20
C LEU A 61 -11.76 -8.00 -10.31
N GLU A 62 -11.68 -9.25 -10.75
CA GLU A 62 -12.17 -10.43 -10.05
C GLU A 62 -10.99 -11.31 -9.65
N PHE A 63 -10.96 -11.71 -8.38
CA PHE A 63 -9.89 -12.51 -7.78
C PHE A 63 -10.39 -13.86 -7.24
N SER A 64 -11.67 -14.20 -7.42
CA SER A 64 -12.29 -15.45 -6.95
C SER A 64 -11.63 -16.71 -7.53
N GLN A 65 -10.96 -16.59 -8.69
CA GLN A 65 -10.23 -17.67 -9.35
C GLN A 65 -8.70 -17.45 -9.32
N ASN A 66 -8.21 -16.50 -8.53
CA ASN A 66 -6.78 -16.21 -8.48
C ASN A 66 -6.08 -17.21 -7.55
N THR A 67 -5.49 -18.25 -8.12
CA THR A 67 -4.82 -19.33 -7.36
C THR A 67 -3.75 -18.75 -6.43
N ARG A 68 -2.94 -17.78 -6.89
CA ARG A 68 -1.88 -17.19 -6.08
C ARG A 68 -2.43 -16.48 -4.83
N LEU A 69 -3.54 -15.77 -4.96
CA LEU A 69 -4.18 -15.13 -3.80
C LEU A 69 -4.66 -16.18 -2.81
N PHE A 70 -5.33 -17.23 -3.27
CA PHE A 70 -5.83 -18.29 -2.40
C PHE A 70 -4.72 -19.11 -1.76
N ASP A 71 -3.61 -19.36 -2.45
CA ASP A 71 -2.40 -19.97 -1.85
C ASP A 71 -1.87 -19.14 -0.69
N LEU A 72 -1.81 -17.80 -0.88
CA LEU A 72 -1.36 -16.88 0.17
C LEU A 72 -2.36 -16.79 1.34
N LEU A 73 -3.66 -16.81 1.07
CA LEU A 73 -4.71 -16.78 2.10
C LEU A 73 -4.75 -18.08 2.92
N GLY A 74 -4.40 -19.20 2.31
CA GLY A 74 -4.38 -20.53 2.95
C GLY A 74 -3.07 -20.85 3.68
N ASP A 75 -2.02 -20.06 3.51
CA ASP A 75 -0.72 -20.29 4.14
C ASP A 75 -0.74 -19.82 5.61
N GLU A 76 -0.70 -20.76 6.53
CA GLU A 76 -0.81 -20.53 7.98
C GLU A 76 0.27 -19.61 8.57
N LYS A 77 1.40 -19.44 7.87
CA LYS A 77 2.45 -18.48 8.30
C LYS A 77 2.02 -17.03 8.18
N PHE A 78 0.99 -16.73 7.37
CA PHE A 78 0.47 -15.37 7.20
C PHE A 78 -0.77 -15.12 8.04
N LEU A 79 -0.93 -13.87 8.47
CA LEU A 79 -2.18 -13.32 8.96
C LEU A 79 -2.71 -12.35 7.89
N PRO A 80 -3.61 -12.79 6.99
CA PRO A 80 -4.21 -11.91 6.01
C PRO A 80 -5.18 -10.93 6.68
N VAL A 81 -5.06 -9.64 6.37
CA VAL A 81 -5.98 -8.58 6.81
C VAL A 81 -6.30 -7.68 5.63
N LEU A 82 -7.56 -7.30 5.47
CA LEU A 82 -7.95 -6.31 4.47
C LEU A 82 -7.77 -4.91 5.04
N MET A 83 -6.94 -4.08 4.39
CA MET A 83 -6.84 -2.65 4.70
C MET A 83 -8.10 -1.94 4.21
N TYR A 84 -9.09 -1.82 5.07
CA TYR A 84 -10.40 -1.28 4.72
C TYR A 84 -11.10 -0.67 5.93
N PRO A 85 -11.60 0.59 5.83
CA PRO A 85 -12.31 1.22 6.93
C PRO A 85 -13.66 0.56 7.18
N GLY A 86 -14.09 0.50 8.42
CA GLY A 86 -15.41 -0.02 8.83
C GLY A 86 -15.56 -0.01 10.34
N ASN A 87 -16.80 -0.12 10.81
CA ASN A 87 -17.08 -0.16 12.26
C ASN A 87 -16.55 -1.45 12.91
N ASP A 88 -16.30 -2.47 12.11
CA ASP A 88 -15.74 -3.77 12.49
C ASP A 88 -14.23 -3.88 12.21
N ALA A 89 -13.60 -2.78 11.77
CA ALA A 89 -12.18 -2.76 11.52
C ALA A 89 -11.40 -2.53 12.83
N TRP A 90 -10.40 -3.37 13.06
CA TRP A 90 -9.43 -3.19 14.13
C TRP A 90 -8.38 -2.13 13.77
N ASN A 91 -7.64 -1.70 14.76
CA ASN A 91 -6.39 -0.98 14.58
C ASN A 91 -5.23 -1.77 15.19
N VAL A 92 -4.02 -1.31 14.96
CA VAL A 92 -2.81 -2.04 15.39
C VAL A 92 -2.65 -2.16 16.91
N ASN A 93 -3.39 -1.38 17.69
CA ASN A 93 -3.38 -1.41 19.17
C ASN A 93 -4.51 -2.28 19.75
N ASP A 94 -5.39 -2.84 18.90
CA ASP A 94 -6.48 -3.68 19.35
C ASP A 94 -5.93 -5.02 19.87
N GLU A 95 -6.33 -5.40 21.09
CA GLU A 95 -5.86 -6.65 21.71
C GLU A 95 -6.23 -7.89 20.87
N ASN A 96 -7.40 -7.88 20.22
CA ASN A 96 -7.83 -9.00 19.38
C ASN A 96 -6.95 -9.12 18.14
N PHE A 97 -6.57 -7.99 17.54
CA PHE A 97 -5.62 -7.98 16.43
C PHE A 97 -4.25 -8.53 16.86
N VAL A 98 -3.74 -8.08 18.01
CA VAL A 98 -2.45 -8.55 18.55
C VAL A 98 -2.49 -10.05 18.83
N LYS A 99 -3.58 -10.56 19.44
CA LYS A 99 -3.77 -11.99 19.71
C LYS A 99 -3.76 -12.84 18.45
N LEU A 100 -4.29 -12.35 17.33
CA LEU A 100 -4.26 -13.07 16.06
C LEU A 100 -2.86 -13.23 15.45
N LEU A 101 -1.94 -12.33 15.79
CA LEU A 101 -0.54 -12.43 15.37
C LEU A 101 0.22 -13.50 16.16
N LEU A 102 -0.28 -13.91 17.32
CA LEU A 102 0.33 -14.94 18.14
C LEU A 102 -0.12 -16.33 17.65
N PRO A 103 0.69 -17.36 17.75
CA PRO A 103 0.29 -18.73 17.43
C PRO A 103 -0.77 -19.22 18.41
N LYS A 104 -1.70 -20.04 17.92
CA LYS A 104 -2.85 -20.56 18.71
C LYS A 104 -2.47 -21.37 19.96
N ASN A 105 -1.20 -21.79 20.10
CA ASN A 105 -0.76 -22.67 21.19
C ASN A 105 -0.21 -21.96 22.43
N SER A 106 -0.30 -20.61 22.51
CA SER A 106 0.26 -19.87 23.65
C SER A 106 -0.62 -19.80 24.89
N GLU A 107 -1.87 -20.28 24.84
CA GLU A 107 -2.80 -20.17 25.98
C GLU A 107 -2.96 -21.47 26.81
N GLU A 108 -2.55 -22.65 26.31
CA GLU A 108 -2.85 -23.92 27.03
C GLU A 108 -1.69 -24.58 27.81
N ASN A 109 -0.44 -24.12 27.71
CA ASN A 109 0.67 -24.80 28.37
C ASN A 109 1.42 -23.92 29.38
N LYS A 110 0.76 -23.59 30.51
CA LYS A 110 1.45 -23.02 31.69
C LYS A 110 2.17 -24.08 32.56
N ASN A 111 2.14 -25.36 32.23
CA ASN A 111 2.58 -26.45 33.10
C ASN A 111 3.64 -27.40 32.57
N GLU A 112 4.33 -27.13 31.47
CA GLU A 112 5.49 -27.97 31.10
C GLU A 112 6.76 -27.13 30.93
N LYS A 113 7.52 -27.07 32.03
CA LYS A 113 8.97 -26.79 32.01
C LYS A 113 9.62 -28.06 31.44
N ASN A 114 10.02 -28.08 30.19
CA ASN A 114 11.08 -28.84 29.58
C ASN A 114 10.71 -29.26 28.14
N SER A 115 11.09 -28.42 27.19
CA SER A 115 11.76 -28.88 25.96
C SER A 115 12.06 -27.66 25.06
N ALA A 116 13.36 -27.46 24.86
CA ALA A 116 13.90 -26.51 23.91
C ALA A 116 13.62 -27.00 22.49
N SER A 117 12.49 -26.63 21.87
CA SER A 117 12.30 -26.62 20.41
C SER A 117 10.85 -26.36 19.95
N ALA A 118 10.10 -25.52 20.63
CA ALA A 118 8.91 -24.93 20.02
C ALA A 118 9.12 -23.41 19.96
N ILE A 119 9.87 -22.93 18.98
CA ILE A 119 9.85 -21.52 18.59
C ILE A 119 8.46 -21.29 18.02
N SER A 120 7.56 -20.86 18.90
CA SER A 120 6.22 -20.40 18.57
C SER A 120 6.38 -19.16 17.70
N THR A 121 6.47 -19.34 16.37
CA THR A 121 6.74 -18.25 15.43
C THR A 121 5.47 -17.45 15.23
N ARG A 122 5.53 -16.18 15.59
CA ARG A 122 4.49 -15.19 15.29
C ARG A 122 4.15 -15.21 13.79
N LYS A 123 2.87 -15.14 13.46
CA LYS A 123 2.45 -15.03 12.06
C LYS A 123 2.97 -13.75 11.43
N THR A 124 3.36 -13.82 10.17
CA THR A 124 3.69 -12.64 9.38
C THR A 124 2.40 -11.92 8.98
N LEU A 125 2.27 -10.66 9.38
CA LEU A 125 1.14 -9.84 8.95
C LEU A 125 1.14 -9.71 7.41
N MET A 126 -0.03 -9.92 6.80
CA MET A 126 -0.22 -9.81 5.36
C MET A 126 -1.36 -8.83 5.03
N PRO A 127 -1.09 -7.51 5.00
CA PRO A 127 -2.07 -6.53 4.58
C PRO A 127 -2.37 -6.67 3.10
N ILE A 128 -3.65 -6.78 2.78
CA ILE A 128 -4.20 -6.77 1.43
C ILE A 128 -4.73 -5.37 1.18
N ILE A 129 -4.16 -4.67 0.22
CA ILE A 129 -4.45 -3.28 -0.10
C ILE A 129 -5.02 -3.21 -1.51
N ILE A 130 -6.19 -2.58 -1.67
CA ILE A 130 -6.82 -2.37 -2.97
C ILE A 130 -6.18 -1.13 -3.61
N ASP A 131 -5.39 -1.35 -4.67
CA ASP A 131 -4.76 -0.28 -5.45
C ASP A 131 -5.65 0.12 -6.64
N ALA A 132 -6.52 1.08 -6.40
CA ALA A 132 -7.51 1.56 -7.34
C ALA A 132 -8.00 2.97 -6.96
N THR A 133 -8.65 3.67 -7.91
CA THR A 133 -9.47 4.82 -7.52
C THR A 133 -10.65 4.36 -6.66
N TRP A 134 -11.20 5.23 -5.84
CA TRP A 134 -12.33 4.90 -4.95
C TRP A 134 -13.52 4.27 -5.68
N PHE A 135 -13.86 4.77 -6.87
CA PHE A 135 -14.91 4.18 -7.69
C PHE A 135 -14.54 2.75 -8.14
N CYS A 136 -13.29 2.52 -8.52
CA CYS A 136 -12.81 1.22 -8.94
C CYS A 136 -12.60 0.26 -7.76
N SER A 137 -12.24 0.75 -6.56
CA SER A 137 -12.10 -0.08 -5.37
C SER A 137 -13.43 -0.68 -4.93
N ARG A 138 -14.53 0.09 -5.00
CA ARG A 138 -15.87 -0.44 -4.75
C ARG A 138 -16.21 -1.57 -5.72
N LYS A 139 -15.88 -1.43 -7.00
CA LYS A 139 -16.08 -2.50 -7.99
C LYS A 139 -15.27 -3.77 -7.67
N ILE A 140 -14.02 -3.62 -7.21
CA ILE A 140 -13.23 -4.77 -6.76
C ILE A 140 -13.94 -5.46 -5.60
N ILE A 141 -14.43 -4.72 -4.60
CA ILE A 141 -15.17 -5.31 -3.47
C ILE A 141 -16.45 -6.01 -3.93
N GLU A 142 -17.26 -5.36 -4.78
CA GLU A 142 -18.50 -5.92 -5.32
C GLU A 142 -18.28 -7.25 -6.06
N HIS A 143 -17.17 -7.39 -6.79
CA HIS A 143 -16.80 -8.63 -7.48
C HIS A 143 -16.09 -9.66 -6.58
N ASN A 144 -15.71 -9.28 -5.36
CA ASN A 144 -14.89 -10.10 -4.47
C ASN A 144 -15.38 -10.00 -3.01
N GLU A 145 -16.66 -10.26 -2.77
CA GLU A 145 -17.25 -10.15 -1.42
C GLU A 145 -16.53 -11.01 -0.37
N PHE A 146 -15.84 -12.08 -0.78
CA PHE A 146 -15.04 -12.88 0.13
C PHE A 146 -13.95 -12.08 0.85
N LEU A 147 -13.45 -10.99 0.25
CA LEU A 147 -12.48 -10.09 0.89
C LEU A 147 -13.04 -9.45 2.16
N LEU A 148 -14.34 -9.17 2.20
CA LEU A 148 -15.00 -8.58 3.38
C LEU A 148 -15.12 -9.56 4.56
N ARG A 149 -14.89 -10.87 4.34
CA ARG A 149 -14.83 -11.89 5.40
C ARG A 149 -13.46 -11.92 6.09
N LEU A 150 -12.44 -11.31 5.50
CA LEU A 150 -11.14 -11.19 6.13
C LEU A 150 -11.22 -10.21 7.32
N PRO A 151 -10.39 -10.40 8.35
CA PRO A 151 -10.19 -9.38 9.37
C PRO A 151 -9.85 -8.05 8.71
N LYS A 152 -10.52 -6.98 9.12
CA LYS A 152 -10.27 -5.63 8.60
C LYS A 152 -9.34 -4.88 9.52
N LEU A 153 -8.40 -4.16 8.92
CA LEU A 153 -7.49 -3.28 9.64
C LEU A 153 -7.63 -1.85 9.11
N SER A 154 -7.76 -0.90 10.00
CA SER A 154 -7.77 0.53 9.72
C SER A 154 -6.74 1.25 10.58
N PHE A 155 -6.48 2.52 10.28
CA PHE A 155 -5.54 3.31 11.05
C PHE A 155 -6.10 3.67 12.42
N ALA A 156 -5.21 3.69 13.42
CA ALA A 156 -5.53 4.18 14.76
C ALA A 156 -5.62 5.71 14.80
N LYS A 157 -4.98 6.40 13.84
CA LYS A 157 -4.93 7.86 13.72
C LYS A 157 -5.59 8.33 12.43
N ASN A 158 -6.02 9.57 12.41
CA ASN A 158 -6.47 10.23 11.20
C ASN A 158 -5.27 10.80 10.46
N TYR A 159 -5.09 10.37 9.22
CA TYR A 159 -4.06 10.86 8.32
C TYR A 159 -4.71 11.63 7.16
N SER A 160 -4.00 12.63 6.65
CA SER A 160 -4.39 13.35 5.45
C SER A 160 -3.36 13.10 4.35
N SER A 161 -3.84 12.89 3.12
CA SER A 161 -2.97 12.67 1.98
C SER A 161 -2.26 13.96 1.55
N ILE A 162 -0.96 13.85 1.21
CA ILE A 162 -0.21 14.94 0.56
C ILE A 162 -0.42 14.98 -0.96
N PHE A 163 -1.34 14.19 -1.51
CA PHE A 163 -1.58 14.07 -2.94
C PHE A 163 -2.34 15.27 -3.50
N THR A 164 -1.62 16.31 -3.94
CA THR A 164 -2.18 17.62 -4.31
C THR A 164 -2.96 17.67 -5.62
N PHE A 165 -2.87 16.66 -6.48
CA PHE A 165 -3.51 16.66 -7.81
C PHE A 165 -4.49 15.50 -8.05
N LYS A 166 -4.72 14.65 -7.06
CA LYS A 166 -5.87 13.74 -7.03
C LYS A 166 -6.91 14.27 -6.07
N HIS A 167 -8.17 14.16 -6.47
CA HIS A 167 -9.31 14.42 -5.58
C HIS A 167 -9.60 13.12 -4.82
N GLU A 168 -9.27 13.12 -3.56
CA GLU A 168 -9.71 12.07 -2.66
C GLU A 168 -11.17 12.37 -2.22
N PRO A 169 -12.02 11.34 -2.07
CA PRO A 169 -13.44 11.53 -1.74
C PRO A 169 -13.64 12.08 -0.32
N ARG A 170 -12.67 11.89 0.56
CA ARG A 170 -12.63 12.39 1.93
C ARG A 170 -11.21 12.75 2.34
N PRO A 171 -11.02 13.70 3.26
CA PRO A 171 -9.69 14.12 3.71
C PRO A 171 -8.84 12.99 4.29
N GLU A 172 -9.46 12.02 4.94
CA GLU A 172 -8.81 10.86 5.58
C GLU A 172 -8.41 9.76 4.58
N CYS A 173 -8.76 9.91 3.31
CA CYS A 173 -8.38 8.93 2.29
C CYS A 173 -6.93 9.16 1.84
N VAL A 174 -6.07 8.20 2.13
CA VAL A 174 -4.66 8.24 1.77
C VAL A 174 -4.39 7.36 0.55
N SER A 175 -3.31 7.66 -0.18
CA SER A 175 -2.88 6.86 -1.33
C SER A 175 -2.26 5.53 -0.89
N THR A 176 -2.16 4.57 -1.82
CA THR A 176 -1.59 3.23 -1.54
C THR A 176 -0.19 3.29 -0.92
N ILE A 177 0.67 4.20 -1.38
CA ILE A 177 2.02 4.33 -0.83
C ILE A 177 2.02 4.93 0.58
N GLU A 178 1.13 5.91 0.84
CA GLU A 178 0.91 6.48 2.17
C GLU A 178 0.33 5.42 3.12
N THR A 179 -0.59 4.58 2.62
CA THR A 179 -1.13 3.45 3.40
C THR A 179 0.00 2.55 3.90
N CYS A 180 0.96 2.20 3.04
CA CYS A 180 2.11 1.40 3.45
C CYS A 180 2.99 2.12 4.48
N TYR A 181 3.27 3.40 4.25
CA TYR A 181 4.09 4.22 5.15
C TYR A 181 3.46 4.33 6.54
N TYR A 182 2.21 4.77 6.62
CA TYR A 182 1.52 4.95 7.90
C TYR A 182 1.30 3.62 8.63
N LEU A 183 1.00 2.54 7.91
CA LEU A 183 0.89 1.22 8.50
C LEU A 183 2.20 0.78 9.16
N ILE A 184 3.34 0.94 8.48
CA ILE A 184 4.66 0.61 9.07
C ILE A 184 4.89 1.45 10.32
N LYS A 185 4.61 2.76 10.29
CA LYS A 185 4.79 3.66 11.45
C LYS A 185 3.88 3.28 12.62
N GLU A 186 2.63 2.92 12.39
CA GLU A 186 1.73 2.44 13.44
C GLU A 186 2.18 1.10 14.01
N LEU A 187 2.62 0.16 13.14
CA LEU A 187 3.17 -1.13 13.59
C LEU A 187 4.46 -0.96 14.40
N GLN A 188 5.28 0.04 14.07
CA GLN A 188 6.45 0.41 14.90
C GLN A 188 6.00 0.94 16.26
N ALA A 189 5.04 1.85 16.29
CA ALA A 189 4.50 2.40 17.55
C ALA A 189 3.93 1.29 18.45
N ALA A 190 3.26 0.31 17.87
CA ALA A 190 2.74 -0.89 18.54
C ALA A 190 3.82 -1.96 18.82
N LYS A 191 5.11 -1.71 18.54
CA LYS A 191 6.23 -2.66 18.69
C LYS A 191 6.05 -3.97 17.93
N ILE A 192 5.26 -3.94 16.85
CA ILE A 192 5.02 -5.07 15.96
C ILE A 192 6.12 -5.15 14.90
N VAL A 193 6.57 -4.03 14.40
CA VAL A 193 7.71 -3.87 13.49
C VAL A 193 8.88 -3.25 14.26
N ALA A 194 10.09 -3.64 13.92
CA ALA A 194 11.31 -3.15 14.57
C ALA A 194 11.48 -1.64 14.36
N GLN A 195 11.94 -0.93 15.40
CA GLN A 195 12.09 0.53 15.39
C GLN A 195 13.13 1.04 14.40
N ASN A 196 14.10 0.20 14.04
CA ASN A 196 15.17 0.54 13.08
C ASN A 196 14.77 0.39 11.61
N VAL A 197 13.54 -0.05 11.31
CA VAL A 197 13.04 -0.09 9.94
C VAL A 197 12.80 1.33 9.45
N ASP A 198 13.51 1.73 8.40
CA ASP A 198 13.32 3.04 7.79
C ASP A 198 12.23 2.98 6.72
N ALA A 199 11.08 3.60 6.98
CA ALA A 199 9.96 3.73 6.05
C ALA A 199 10.02 4.99 5.15
N GLU A 200 10.95 5.92 5.42
CA GLU A 200 11.01 7.20 4.72
C GLU A 200 11.22 7.11 3.19
N PRO A 201 11.87 6.09 2.62
CA PRO A 201 11.93 5.92 1.17
C PRO A 201 10.56 5.92 0.48
N LEU A 202 9.50 5.42 1.13
CA LEU A 202 8.12 5.48 0.60
C LEU A 202 7.65 6.93 0.41
N MET A 203 7.87 7.79 1.40
CA MET A 203 7.48 9.19 1.30
C MET A 203 8.41 9.98 0.39
N THR A 204 9.70 9.69 0.39
CA THR A 204 10.68 10.33 -0.51
C THR A 204 10.32 10.13 -1.97
N ILE A 205 10.03 8.88 -2.36
CA ILE A 205 9.64 8.57 -3.74
C ILE A 205 8.28 9.19 -4.10
N PHE A 206 7.36 9.26 -3.13
CA PHE A 206 6.05 9.85 -3.33
C PHE A 206 6.12 11.37 -3.50
N LYS A 207 6.86 12.07 -2.66
CA LYS A 207 7.13 13.52 -2.79
C LYS A 207 7.79 13.83 -4.14
N LYS A 208 8.75 13.03 -4.56
CA LYS A 208 9.39 13.16 -5.87
C LYS A 208 8.41 12.95 -7.02
N LEU A 209 7.50 11.95 -6.93
CA LEU A 209 6.42 11.76 -7.90
C LEU A 209 5.55 13.02 -8.04
N ILE A 210 5.13 13.60 -6.91
CA ILE A 210 4.29 14.81 -6.88
C ILE A 210 5.02 15.98 -7.54
N SER A 211 6.25 16.26 -7.12
CA SER A 211 7.05 17.34 -7.67
C SER A 211 7.29 17.22 -9.17
N ASP A 212 7.64 16.02 -9.64
CA ASP A 212 7.86 15.77 -11.08
C ASP A 212 6.57 15.93 -11.89
N GLN A 213 5.43 15.51 -11.35
CA GLN A 213 4.15 15.63 -12.03
C GLN A 213 3.72 17.10 -12.12
N LEU A 214 3.82 17.86 -11.03
CA LEU A 214 3.47 19.29 -11.01
C LEU A 214 4.39 20.09 -11.93
N ARG A 215 5.71 19.80 -11.94
CA ARG A 215 6.65 20.41 -12.87
C ARG A 215 6.26 20.16 -14.33
N ALA A 216 5.98 18.90 -14.68
CA ALA A 216 5.59 18.54 -16.04
C ALA A 216 4.27 19.22 -16.47
N GLU A 217 3.33 19.41 -15.53
CA GLU A 217 2.08 20.14 -15.80
C GLU A 217 2.31 21.64 -15.97
N ASN A 218 3.14 22.25 -15.14
CA ASN A 218 3.48 23.66 -15.25
C ASN A 218 4.23 23.94 -16.57
N GLU A 219 5.18 23.10 -16.97
CA GLU A 219 5.88 23.18 -18.26
C GLU A 219 4.89 23.10 -19.43
N ARG A 220 3.85 22.24 -19.33
CA ARG A 220 2.80 22.14 -20.34
C ARG A 220 1.97 23.45 -20.41
N VAL A 221 1.58 24.00 -19.27
CA VAL A 221 0.83 25.27 -19.21
C VAL A 221 1.61 26.43 -19.80
N GLN A 222 2.92 26.43 -19.64
CA GLN A 222 3.86 27.42 -20.19
C GLN A 222 4.21 27.18 -21.66
N GLY A 223 3.70 26.12 -22.29
CA GLY A 223 4.04 25.75 -23.68
C GLY A 223 5.42 25.14 -23.86
N LEU A 224 6.17 24.86 -22.79
CA LEU A 224 7.50 24.27 -22.82
C LEU A 224 7.47 22.76 -23.06
N ARG A 225 6.29 22.13 -22.89
CA ARG A 225 6.06 20.71 -23.11
C ARG A 225 4.78 20.49 -23.93
N PRO A 226 4.80 19.61 -24.93
CA PRO A 226 3.60 19.33 -25.73
C PRO A 226 2.51 18.71 -24.85
N SER A 227 1.25 19.10 -25.13
CA SER A 227 0.10 18.43 -24.53
C SER A 227 0.02 16.99 -25.01
N THR A 228 -0.15 16.04 -24.09
CA THR A 228 -0.37 14.62 -24.43
C THR A 228 -1.85 14.27 -24.50
N HIS A 229 -2.73 15.26 -24.31
CA HIS A 229 -4.19 15.14 -24.35
C HIS A 229 -4.74 16.01 -25.49
N GLY A 230 -5.63 15.45 -26.31
CA GLY A 230 -6.25 16.14 -27.44
C GLY A 230 -7.40 17.06 -27.08
N TYR A 231 -7.57 17.43 -25.80
CA TYR A 231 -8.63 18.33 -25.30
C TYR A 231 -8.06 19.27 -24.25
N ASP A 232 -8.71 20.41 -24.08
CA ASP A 232 -8.37 21.38 -23.01
C ASP A 232 -8.43 20.69 -21.65
N TRP A 233 -7.27 20.61 -21.03
CA TRP A 233 -7.14 19.96 -19.74
C TRP A 233 -7.75 20.84 -18.64
N LYS A 234 -8.47 20.21 -17.74
CA LYS A 234 -9.17 20.81 -16.60
C LYS A 234 -8.30 21.75 -15.73
N TYR A 235 -6.98 21.64 -15.86
CA TYR A 235 -6.01 22.39 -15.04
C TYR A 235 -5.05 23.20 -15.91
N ASN A 236 -5.53 24.31 -16.46
CA ASN A 236 -4.69 25.26 -17.21
C ASN A 236 -4.09 26.37 -16.31
N LYS A 237 -3.79 26.06 -15.04
CA LYS A 237 -3.17 26.98 -14.09
C LYS A 237 -1.83 26.46 -13.64
N ILE A 238 -0.87 27.36 -13.53
CA ILE A 238 0.42 27.08 -12.86
C ILE A 238 0.10 26.78 -11.39
N ARG A 239 0.66 25.69 -10.88
CA ARG A 239 0.50 25.28 -9.50
C ARG A 239 1.83 25.35 -8.78
N GLU A 240 1.79 25.75 -7.52
CA GLU A 240 2.96 25.71 -6.65
C GLU A 240 3.44 24.28 -6.47
N ILE A 241 4.75 24.08 -6.54
CA ILE A 241 5.38 22.80 -6.24
C ILE A 241 5.72 22.83 -4.75
N PRO A 242 5.11 21.95 -3.93
CA PRO A 242 5.37 21.94 -2.50
C PRO A 242 6.87 21.76 -2.22
N ASN A 243 7.38 22.50 -1.26
CA ASN A 243 8.72 22.30 -0.70
C ASN A 243 8.60 21.28 0.43
N PHE A 244 8.84 20.00 0.10
CA PHE A 244 8.71 18.88 1.02
C PHE A 244 9.94 18.66 1.89
#